data_3f1b3fe1a80bc5ddeb37750c41dcefb9
#
_entry.id   3f1b3fe1a80bc5ddeb37750c41dcefb9
#
_cell.length_a   1.000
_cell.length_b   1.000
_cell.length_c   1.000
_cell.angle_alpha   90.00
_cell.angle_beta   90.00
_cell.angle_gamma   90.00
#
_symmetry.space_group_name_H-M   'P 1'
#
loop_
_entity.id
_entity.type
_entity.pdbx_description
1 polymer ?
#
loop_
_entity_poly.entity_id
_entity_poly.type
_entity_poly.pdbx_seq_one_letter_code
_entity_poly.pdbx_strand_id
1 'polypeptide(L)'
;MVVVYYSEGGKTQRMAENISKGAKLAGVNVELKRAEDCGVRDLTEADGIAVGSPTYFSNMAWQVKKIIDESISAYETPHSLENKIGACFTSAGTRRDGLKCIKILEVALGFHHKMKLIPSLISDSDDKEEELLQTCQDYGKNIAEQLK
;
A
#
# COMPACT_ATOMS: atom_id res chain seq x y z
N MET A 1 1.38 -10.60 -6.09
CA MET A 1 0.89 -9.34 -5.51
C MET A 1 1.59 -8.14 -6.14
N VAL A 2 1.01 -6.97 -6.05
CA VAL A 2 1.65 -5.70 -6.43
C VAL A 2 1.83 -4.81 -5.20
N VAL A 3 2.99 -4.16 -5.08
CA VAL A 3 3.27 -3.10 -4.11
C VAL A 3 3.42 -1.81 -4.89
N VAL A 4 2.50 -0.88 -4.67
CA VAL A 4 2.45 0.42 -5.36
C VAL A 4 2.81 1.51 -4.37
N TYR A 5 3.71 2.41 -4.72
CA TYR A 5 4.12 3.48 -3.83
C TYR A 5 4.48 4.76 -4.59
N TYR A 6 4.38 5.87 -3.89
CA TYR A 6 5.08 7.11 -4.24
C TYR A 6 6.08 7.47 -3.14
N SER A 7 7.19 8.06 -3.51
CA SER A 7 8.19 8.56 -2.57
C SER A 7 8.99 9.67 -3.21
N GLU A 8 9.18 10.76 -2.48
CA GLU A 8 10.07 11.86 -2.86
C GLU A 8 11.37 11.82 -2.04
N GLY A 9 11.24 11.78 -0.71
CA GLY A 9 12.38 11.73 0.22
C GLY A 9 13.01 10.36 0.43
N GLY A 10 12.42 9.29 -0.11
CA GLY A 10 12.95 7.93 -0.06
C GLY A 10 12.42 7.06 1.09
N LYS A 11 11.76 7.61 2.12
CA LYS A 11 11.30 6.80 3.27
C LYS A 11 10.20 5.82 2.86
N THR A 12 9.16 6.27 2.15
CA THR A 12 8.09 5.40 1.66
C THR A 12 8.64 4.35 0.69
N GLN A 13 9.63 4.69 -0.12
CA GLN A 13 10.31 3.74 -1.01
C GLN A 13 10.98 2.61 -0.23
N ARG A 14 11.79 2.95 0.80
CA ARG A 14 12.44 1.93 1.64
C ARG A 14 11.44 1.03 2.34
N MET A 15 10.31 1.59 2.78
CA MET A 15 9.20 0.79 3.32
C MET A 15 8.68 -0.19 2.26
N ALA A 16 8.34 0.28 1.07
CA ALA A 16 7.82 -0.54 -0.03
C ALA A 16 8.77 -1.66 -0.45
N GLU A 17 10.07 -1.35 -0.56
CA GLU A 17 11.12 -2.32 -0.88
C GLU A 17 11.21 -3.43 0.17
N ASN A 18 11.13 -3.08 1.45
CA ASN A 18 11.21 -4.06 2.55
C ASN A 18 9.90 -4.86 2.70
N ILE A 19 8.73 -4.27 2.47
CA ILE A 19 7.46 -5.00 2.37
C ILE A 19 7.56 -6.04 1.24
N SER A 20 8.03 -5.63 0.06
CA SER A 20 8.23 -6.52 -1.08
C SER A 20 9.21 -7.65 -0.77
N LYS A 21 10.32 -7.34 -0.09
CA LYS A 21 11.32 -8.33 0.35
C LYS A 21 10.71 -9.36 1.29
N GLY A 22 9.94 -8.90 2.28
CA GLY A 22 9.27 -9.80 3.23
C GLY A 22 8.29 -10.75 2.55
N ALA A 23 7.46 -10.24 1.63
CA ALA A 23 6.52 -11.07 0.88
C ALA A 23 7.21 -12.08 -0.05
N LYS A 24 8.30 -11.68 -0.72
CA LYS A 24 9.11 -12.60 -1.54
C LYS A 24 9.74 -13.71 -0.70
N LEU A 25 10.27 -13.41 0.48
CA LEU A 25 10.82 -14.40 1.40
C LEU A 25 9.75 -15.41 1.87
N ALA A 26 8.49 -15.01 1.92
CA ALA A 26 7.37 -15.89 2.20
C ALA A 26 6.82 -16.64 0.97
N GLY A 27 7.48 -16.53 -0.19
CA GLY A 27 7.18 -17.32 -1.40
C GLY A 27 6.16 -16.70 -2.34
N VAL A 28 5.79 -15.43 -2.16
CA VAL A 28 4.86 -14.74 -3.05
C VAL A 28 5.62 -14.00 -4.16
N ASN A 29 5.12 -14.09 -5.40
CA ASN A 29 5.62 -13.26 -6.48
C ASN A 29 5.16 -11.82 -6.29
N VAL A 30 6.10 -10.88 -6.28
CA VAL A 30 5.83 -9.45 -5.99
C VAL A 30 6.37 -8.56 -7.10
N GLU A 31 5.50 -7.76 -7.66
CA GLU A 31 5.86 -6.61 -8.48
C GLU A 31 5.89 -5.35 -7.59
N LEU A 32 6.99 -4.62 -7.64
CA LEU A 32 7.15 -3.33 -6.96
C LEU A 32 7.10 -2.22 -8.01
N LYS A 33 6.14 -1.31 -7.87
CA LYS A 33 5.91 -0.24 -8.86
C LYS A 33 5.79 1.12 -8.18
N ARG A 34 6.38 2.13 -8.80
CA ARG A 34 6.01 3.51 -8.47
C ARG A 34 4.59 3.78 -8.94
N ALA A 35 3.88 4.65 -8.24
CA ALA A 35 2.49 4.99 -8.60
C ALA A 35 2.37 5.54 -10.03
N GLU A 36 3.39 6.26 -10.49
CA GLU A 36 3.44 6.84 -11.84
C GLU A 36 3.54 5.77 -12.95
N ASP A 37 4.06 4.59 -12.61
CA ASP A 37 4.27 3.46 -13.53
C ASP A 37 3.21 2.36 -13.35
N CYS A 38 2.25 2.56 -12.44
CA CYS A 38 1.20 1.60 -12.14
C CYS A 38 -0.08 1.95 -12.89
N GLY A 39 -0.64 0.99 -13.60
CA GLY A 39 -1.95 1.09 -14.22
C GLY A 39 -3.01 0.27 -13.50
N VAL A 40 -4.29 0.51 -13.83
CA VAL A 40 -5.41 -0.25 -13.26
C VAL A 40 -5.29 -1.75 -13.54
N ARG A 41 -4.70 -2.13 -14.67
CA ARG A 41 -4.45 -3.52 -15.02
C ARG A 41 -3.55 -4.22 -14.01
N ASP A 42 -2.51 -3.54 -13.51
CA ASP A 42 -1.62 -4.10 -12.49
C ASP A 42 -2.38 -4.44 -11.19
N LEU A 43 -3.40 -3.63 -10.86
CA LEU A 43 -4.25 -3.87 -9.70
C LEU A 43 -5.20 -5.04 -9.95
N THR A 44 -5.81 -5.09 -11.13
CA THR A 44 -6.82 -6.13 -11.44
C THR A 44 -6.22 -7.52 -11.65
N GLU A 45 -4.98 -7.61 -12.11
CA GLU A 45 -4.27 -8.89 -12.30
C GLU A 45 -3.61 -9.42 -11.01
N ALA A 46 -3.42 -8.58 -9.98
CA ALA A 46 -2.83 -8.99 -8.71
C ALA A 46 -3.88 -9.61 -7.77
N ASP A 47 -3.50 -10.64 -7.01
CA ASP A 47 -4.33 -11.23 -5.94
C ASP A 47 -4.27 -10.41 -4.64
N GLY A 48 -3.19 -9.67 -4.44
CA GLY A 48 -2.98 -8.78 -3.31
C GLY A 48 -2.37 -7.46 -3.72
N ILE A 49 -2.80 -6.38 -3.09
CA ILE A 49 -2.41 -5.01 -3.42
C ILE A 49 -1.98 -4.30 -2.15
N ALA A 50 -0.74 -3.83 -2.10
CA ALA A 50 -0.26 -2.95 -1.05
C ALA A 50 -0.04 -1.54 -1.63
N VAL A 51 -0.65 -0.52 -1.02
CA VAL A 51 -0.55 0.87 -1.46
C VAL A 51 0.15 1.71 -0.41
N GLY A 52 1.22 2.37 -0.80
CA GLY A 52 2.03 3.24 0.05
C GLY A 52 2.12 4.68 -0.45
N SER A 53 1.96 5.61 0.48
CA SER A 53 2.08 7.04 0.21
C SER A 53 2.79 7.75 1.35
N PRO A 54 3.61 8.79 1.07
CA PRO A 54 3.89 9.77 2.10
C PRO A 54 2.60 10.50 2.50
N THR A 55 2.58 11.01 3.72
CA THR A 55 1.47 11.86 4.20
C THR A 55 1.80 13.32 3.92
N TYR A 56 1.04 13.93 3.03
CA TYR A 56 1.09 15.35 2.73
C TYR A 56 -0.20 16.04 3.16
N PHE A 57 -0.12 16.96 4.11
CA PHE A 57 -1.29 17.68 4.64
C PHE A 57 -2.42 16.71 5.05
N SER A 58 -2.07 15.69 5.82
CA SER A 58 -2.99 14.64 6.29
C SER A 58 -3.60 13.76 5.19
N ASN A 59 -3.10 13.83 3.97
CA ASN A 59 -3.63 13.10 2.80
C ASN A 59 -2.51 12.37 2.07
N MET A 60 -2.88 11.49 1.15
CA MET A 60 -1.94 10.82 0.24
C MET A 60 -1.37 11.81 -0.78
N ALA A 61 -0.21 11.48 -1.32
CA ALA A 61 0.37 12.20 -2.46
C ALA A 61 -0.53 12.09 -3.69
N TRP A 62 -0.55 13.11 -4.54
CA TRP A 62 -1.42 13.13 -5.72
C TRP A 62 -1.12 12.00 -6.70
N GLN A 63 0.12 11.52 -6.78
CA GLN A 63 0.49 10.40 -7.62
C GLN A 63 -0.24 9.10 -7.22
N VAL A 64 -0.38 8.87 -5.91
CA VAL A 64 -1.16 7.76 -5.37
C VAL A 64 -2.66 8.01 -5.57
N LYS A 65 -3.12 9.24 -5.35
CA LYS A 65 -4.52 9.61 -5.59
C LYS A 65 -4.92 9.37 -7.04
N LYS A 66 -4.02 9.65 -7.99
CA LYS A 66 -4.26 9.41 -9.42
C LYS A 66 -4.60 7.95 -9.70
N ILE A 67 -3.81 6.98 -9.21
CA ILE A 67 -4.11 5.55 -9.46
C ILE A 67 -5.40 5.11 -8.73
N ILE A 68 -5.70 5.70 -7.57
CA ILE A 68 -6.99 5.47 -6.89
C ILE A 68 -8.15 6.01 -7.73
N ASP A 69 -8.05 7.20 -8.30
CA ASP A 69 -9.10 7.77 -9.15
C ASP A 69 -9.27 6.98 -10.46
N GLU A 70 -8.18 6.56 -11.08
CA GLU A 70 -8.21 5.73 -12.29
C GLU A 70 -8.82 4.34 -12.01
N SER A 71 -8.73 3.82 -10.78
CA SER A 71 -9.30 2.54 -10.39
C SER A 71 -10.84 2.51 -10.41
N ILE A 72 -11.51 3.66 -10.68
CA ILE A 72 -12.95 3.70 -10.89
C ILE A 72 -13.41 2.72 -11.99
N SER A 73 -12.60 2.51 -13.02
CA SER A 73 -12.88 1.54 -14.07
C SER A 73 -12.93 0.09 -13.56
N ALA A 74 -12.11 -0.24 -12.56
CA ALA A 74 -12.15 -1.53 -11.88
C ALA A 74 -13.34 -1.66 -10.90
N TYR A 75 -13.87 -0.55 -10.41
CA TYR A 75 -15.08 -0.52 -9.59
C TYR A 75 -16.35 -0.72 -10.42
N GLU A 76 -16.43 -0.08 -11.59
CA GLU A 76 -17.61 -0.11 -12.46
C GLU A 76 -17.79 -1.45 -13.20
N THR A 77 -16.69 -2.15 -13.52
CA THR A 77 -16.73 -3.39 -14.34
C THR A 77 -16.31 -4.60 -13.51
N PRO A 78 -17.18 -5.52 -13.22
CA PRO A 78 -17.84 -5.84 -11.97
C PRO A 78 -16.84 -6.03 -10.83
N HIS A 79 -16.65 -5.01 -10.01
CA HIS A 79 -15.93 -5.06 -8.73
C HIS A 79 -14.65 -5.91 -8.74
N SER A 80 -13.78 -5.68 -9.73
CA SER A 80 -12.64 -6.57 -10.01
C SER A 80 -11.57 -6.61 -8.93
N LEU A 81 -11.66 -5.74 -7.90
CA LEU A 81 -10.81 -5.78 -6.71
C LEU A 81 -11.51 -6.39 -5.49
N GLU A 82 -12.80 -6.69 -5.57
CA GLU A 82 -13.56 -7.25 -4.45
C GLU A 82 -12.95 -8.56 -3.95
N ASN A 83 -12.87 -8.70 -2.63
CA ASN A 83 -12.29 -9.84 -1.92
C ASN A 83 -10.77 -10.05 -2.07
N LYS A 84 -10.06 -9.26 -2.87
CA LYS A 84 -8.59 -9.29 -2.89
C LYS A 84 -8.01 -8.81 -1.56
N ILE A 85 -6.83 -9.26 -1.22
CA ILE A 85 -6.12 -8.81 -0.02
C ILE A 85 -5.59 -7.40 -0.27
N GLY A 86 -5.92 -6.48 0.64
CA GLY A 86 -5.48 -5.08 0.59
C GLY A 86 -4.62 -4.70 1.79
N ALA A 87 -3.60 -3.90 1.55
CA ALA A 87 -2.72 -3.37 2.57
C ALA A 87 -2.43 -1.90 2.30
N CYS A 88 -2.41 -1.08 3.35
CA CYS A 88 -2.08 0.34 3.24
C CYS A 88 -0.87 0.65 4.13
N PHE A 89 0.04 1.49 3.66
CA PHE A 89 1.14 1.97 4.48
C PHE A 89 1.47 3.43 4.16
N THR A 90 1.97 4.14 5.16
CA THR A 90 2.35 5.54 5.02
C THR A 90 3.57 5.91 5.84
N SER A 91 4.32 6.88 5.35
CA SER A 91 5.29 7.63 6.13
C SER A 91 4.73 9.03 6.39
N ALA A 92 4.84 9.51 7.61
CA ALA A 92 4.29 10.78 8.06
C ALA A 92 5.27 11.52 8.97
N GLY A 93 5.08 12.83 9.13
CA GLY A 93 5.79 13.60 10.15
C GLY A 93 5.30 13.26 11.56
N THR A 94 4.02 13.03 11.72
CA THR A 94 3.39 12.59 12.96
C THR A 94 2.46 11.41 12.72
N ARG A 95 2.34 10.53 13.71
CA ARG A 95 1.41 9.40 13.66
C ARG A 95 -0.04 9.84 13.48
N ARG A 96 -0.41 10.96 14.08
CA ARG A 96 -1.75 11.55 13.94
C ARG A 96 -2.12 11.87 12.50
N ASP A 97 -1.19 12.48 11.76
CA ASP A 97 -1.42 12.80 10.34
C ASP A 97 -1.39 11.55 9.47
N GLY A 98 -0.50 10.62 9.78
CA GLY A 98 -0.46 9.32 9.12
C GLY A 98 -1.78 8.55 9.25
N LEU A 99 -2.42 8.58 10.40
CA LEU A 99 -3.74 7.97 10.61
C LEU A 99 -4.82 8.56 9.69
N LYS A 100 -4.79 9.87 9.44
CA LYS A 100 -5.75 10.50 8.53
C LYS A 100 -5.53 10.07 7.08
N CYS A 101 -4.28 10.02 6.63
CA CYS A 101 -3.92 9.53 5.30
C CYS A 101 -4.36 8.06 5.11
N ILE A 102 -4.05 7.20 6.06
CA ILE A 102 -4.45 5.77 6.05
C ILE A 102 -5.96 5.62 5.95
N LYS A 103 -6.72 6.38 6.73
CA LYS A 103 -8.20 6.34 6.69
C LYS A 103 -8.76 6.57 5.29
N ILE A 104 -8.18 7.49 4.53
CA ILE A 104 -8.62 7.78 3.16
C ILE A 104 -8.31 6.60 2.23
N LEU A 105 -7.11 6.01 2.35
CA LEU A 105 -6.74 4.80 1.60
C LEU A 105 -7.64 3.60 1.95
N GLU A 106 -7.89 3.39 3.23
CA GLU A 106 -8.76 2.30 3.71
C GLU A 106 -10.21 2.46 3.21
N VAL A 107 -10.73 3.69 3.13
CA VAL A 107 -12.04 3.96 2.55
C VAL A 107 -12.07 3.60 1.07
N ALA A 108 -11.05 3.99 0.31
CA ALA A 108 -11.00 3.68 -1.12
C ALA A 108 -10.91 2.16 -1.37
N LEU A 109 -9.98 1.48 -0.73
CA LEU A 109 -9.72 0.06 -0.98
C LEU A 109 -10.70 -0.86 -0.23
N GLY A 110 -10.96 -0.59 1.03
CA GLY A 110 -11.79 -1.46 1.87
C GLY A 110 -13.29 -1.22 1.70
N PHE A 111 -13.74 0.04 1.76
CA PHE A 111 -15.16 0.34 1.69
C PHE A 111 -15.66 0.34 0.23
N HIS A 112 -15.01 1.06 -0.68
CA HIS A 112 -15.47 1.16 -2.06
C HIS A 112 -15.12 -0.08 -2.88
N HIS A 113 -13.85 -0.48 -2.93
CA HIS A 113 -13.44 -1.68 -3.68
C HIS A 113 -13.72 -3.00 -2.97
N LYS A 114 -14.20 -2.97 -1.71
CA LYS A 114 -14.53 -4.15 -0.90
C LYS A 114 -13.40 -5.17 -0.77
N MET A 115 -12.17 -4.66 -0.72
CA MET A 115 -10.99 -5.49 -0.45
C MET A 115 -10.95 -5.93 1.01
N LYS A 116 -10.36 -7.07 1.27
CA LYS A 116 -10.07 -7.55 2.62
C LYS A 116 -8.78 -6.90 3.12
N LEU A 117 -8.93 -5.83 3.91
CA LEU A 117 -7.76 -5.10 4.42
C LEU A 117 -7.14 -5.80 5.62
N ILE A 118 -5.82 -5.88 5.61
CA ILE A 118 -5.06 -6.15 6.83
C ILE A 118 -4.77 -4.83 7.58
N PRO A 119 -4.44 -4.88 8.89
CA PRO A 119 -4.09 -3.67 9.64
C PRO A 119 -2.99 -2.86 8.95
N SER A 120 -3.21 -1.57 8.81
CA SER A 120 -2.30 -0.68 8.07
C SER A 120 -1.02 -0.35 8.83
N LEU A 121 0.07 -0.07 8.11
CA LEU A 121 1.37 0.28 8.68
C LEU A 121 1.61 1.79 8.58
N ILE A 122 1.88 2.42 9.71
CA ILE A 122 2.21 3.85 9.79
C ILE A 122 3.61 4.00 10.38
N SER A 123 4.45 4.75 9.67
CA SER A 123 5.73 5.23 10.17
C SER A 123 5.69 6.74 10.38
N ASP A 124 6.30 7.20 11.44
CA ASP A 124 6.46 8.63 11.72
C ASP A 124 7.94 9.04 11.90
N SER A 125 8.16 10.29 12.32
CA SER A 125 9.51 10.81 12.48
C SER A 125 10.28 10.22 13.66
N ASP A 126 9.60 9.58 14.61
CA ASP A 126 10.21 9.02 15.82
C ASP A 126 10.70 7.57 15.61
N ASP A 127 10.30 6.93 14.52
CA ASP A 127 10.71 5.56 14.22
C ASP A 127 12.21 5.49 13.88
N LYS A 128 12.89 4.53 14.50
CA LYS A 128 14.24 4.17 14.11
C LYS A 128 14.21 3.38 12.80
N GLU A 129 15.06 3.77 11.86
CA GLU A 129 15.02 3.20 10.52
C GLU A 129 15.20 1.69 10.50
N GLU A 130 16.17 1.16 11.26
CA GLU A 130 16.44 -0.29 11.29
C GLU A 130 15.23 -1.09 11.78
N GLU A 131 14.58 -0.63 12.85
CA GLU A 131 13.38 -1.26 13.41
C GLU A 131 12.20 -1.16 12.44
N LEU A 132 12.04 -0.01 11.78
CA LEU A 132 11.01 0.20 10.77
C LEU A 132 11.17 -0.76 9.59
N LEU A 133 12.39 -0.91 9.05
CA LEU A 133 12.61 -1.78 7.90
C LEU A 133 12.35 -3.26 8.24
N GLN A 134 12.70 -3.69 9.46
CA GLN A 134 12.33 -5.03 9.93
C GLN A 134 10.81 -5.19 10.04
N THR A 135 10.12 -4.20 10.62
CA THR A 135 8.65 -4.17 10.70
C THR A 135 8.01 -4.26 9.32
N CYS A 136 8.57 -3.54 8.32
CA CYS A 136 8.11 -3.61 6.94
C CYS A 136 8.28 -5.02 6.33
N GLN A 137 9.39 -5.71 6.61
CA GLN A 137 9.58 -7.09 6.14
C GLN A 137 8.55 -8.03 6.79
N ASP A 138 8.32 -7.91 8.09
CA ASP A 138 7.33 -8.73 8.80
C ASP A 138 5.90 -8.42 8.32
N TYR A 139 5.62 -7.17 8.00
CA TYR A 139 4.36 -6.76 7.36
C TYR A 139 4.17 -7.41 5.99
N GLY A 140 5.21 -7.44 5.16
CA GLY A 140 5.21 -8.12 3.87
C GLY A 140 4.96 -9.63 3.98
N LYS A 141 5.57 -10.30 4.96
CA LYS A 141 5.30 -11.71 5.26
C LYS A 141 3.84 -11.93 5.65
N ASN A 142 3.28 -11.06 6.51
CA ASN A 142 1.88 -11.14 6.92
C ASN A 142 0.93 -11.01 5.72
N ILE A 143 1.19 -10.06 4.80
CA ILE A 143 0.40 -9.96 3.56
C ILE A 143 0.46 -11.27 2.78
N ALA A 144 1.66 -11.82 2.61
CA ALA A 144 1.86 -13.06 1.86
C ALA A 144 1.12 -14.26 2.48
N GLU A 145 1.04 -14.34 3.80
CA GLU A 145 0.30 -15.38 4.52
C GLU A 145 -1.21 -15.32 4.26
N GLN A 146 -1.76 -14.13 4.05
CA GLN A 146 -3.18 -13.95 3.72
C GLN A 146 -3.50 -14.32 2.25
N LEU A 147 -2.47 -14.47 1.41
CA LEU A 147 -2.61 -14.85 0.00
C LEU A 147 -2.53 -16.35 -0.25
N LYS A 148 -2.20 -17.12 0.77
CA LYS A 148 -2.14 -18.59 0.71
C LYS A 148 -3.50 -19.19 1.03
#